data_a862adf200b7b8721749e46d520a65fa
#
_entry.id   a862adf200b7b8721749e46d520a65fa
#
_cell.length_a   1.000
_cell.length_b   1.000
_cell.length_c   1.000
_cell.angle_alpha   90.00
_cell.angle_beta   90.00
_cell.angle_gamma   90.00
#
_symmetry.space_group_name_H-M   'P 1'
#
loop_
_entity.id
_entity.type
_entity.pdbx_description
1 polymer ?
#
loop_
_entity_poly.entity_id
_entity_poly.type
_entity_poly.pdbx_seq_one_letter_code
_entity_poly.pdbx_strand_id
1 'polypeptide(L)'
;VEAIRSVDASLAILTQPGAVVGRLAAQAGLRVFHEAFADRAYNADGTLVSRRLPDAVIADPAEVAARVLRMVCEHEVVAIDGTVVPLNADSVCVHGDSPSAVAMARAVRARLESEGVAIRAFAGDAAASAARD
;
A
#
# COMPACT_ATOMS: atom_id res chain seq x y z
N VAL A 1 -14.76 4.57 12.80
CA VAL A 1 -13.75 5.00 13.78
C VAL A 1 -14.24 4.72 15.19
N GLU A 2 -15.42 5.19 15.57
CA GLU A 2 -15.97 4.97 16.93
C GLU A 2 -16.05 3.50 17.32
N ALA A 3 -16.55 2.63 16.42
CA ALA A 3 -16.65 1.20 16.68
C ALA A 3 -15.27 0.56 16.96
N ILE A 4 -14.20 0.99 16.30
CA ILE A 4 -12.84 0.50 16.56
C ILE A 4 -12.41 0.93 17.97
N ARG A 5 -12.57 2.20 18.31
CA ARG A 5 -12.20 2.74 19.62
C ARG A 5 -12.96 2.12 20.78
N SER A 6 -14.24 1.77 20.58
CA SER A 6 -15.08 1.13 21.62
C SER A 6 -14.67 -0.32 21.90
N VAL A 7 -14.01 -0.98 20.93
CA VAL A 7 -13.48 -2.34 21.11
C VAL A 7 -12.10 -2.28 21.75
N ASP A 8 -11.18 -1.56 21.13
CA ASP A 8 -9.82 -1.38 21.65
C ASP A 8 -9.17 -0.16 20.98
N ALA A 9 -8.86 0.87 21.76
CA ALA A 9 -8.23 2.10 21.28
C ALA A 9 -6.75 1.93 20.87
N SER A 10 -6.11 0.81 21.19
CA SER A 10 -4.75 0.49 20.75
C SER A 10 -4.69 -0.08 19.34
N LEU A 11 -5.81 -0.48 18.76
CA LEU A 11 -5.88 -0.97 17.39
C LEU A 11 -5.43 0.11 16.40
N ALA A 12 -4.77 -0.34 15.34
CA ALA A 12 -4.43 0.50 14.20
C ALA A 12 -5.42 0.28 13.06
N ILE A 13 -5.55 1.26 12.19
CA ILE A 13 -6.28 1.13 10.93
C ILE A 13 -5.29 1.13 9.76
N LEU A 14 -5.47 0.20 8.83
CA LEU A 14 -4.77 0.17 7.55
C LEU A 14 -5.73 0.69 6.48
N THR A 15 -5.33 1.69 5.72
CA THR A 15 -6.18 2.34 4.73
C THR A 15 -5.37 2.91 3.58
N GLN A 16 -6.03 3.18 2.47
CA GLN A 16 -5.40 3.84 1.32
C GLN A 16 -4.96 5.27 1.69
N PRO A 17 -3.79 5.75 1.20
CA PRO A 17 -3.38 7.14 1.35
C PRO A 17 -4.48 8.11 0.85
N GLY A 18 -4.71 9.20 1.56
CA GLY A 18 -5.73 10.18 1.23
C GLY A 18 -7.18 9.80 1.60
N ALA A 19 -7.44 8.59 2.08
CA ALA A 19 -8.78 8.15 2.45
C ALA A 19 -9.33 8.97 3.64
N VAL A 20 -10.62 9.35 3.55
CA VAL A 20 -11.31 10.11 4.60
C VAL A 20 -11.27 9.37 5.93
N VAL A 21 -11.43 8.04 5.92
CA VAL A 21 -11.40 7.22 7.14
C VAL A 21 -10.06 7.29 7.85
N GLY A 22 -8.94 7.34 7.13
CA GLY A 22 -7.60 7.50 7.72
C GLY A 22 -7.46 8.82 8.45
N ARG A 23 -7.88 9.92 7.82
CA ARG A 23 -7.87 11.25 8.43
C ARG A 23 -8.74 11.32 9.70
N LEU A 24 -9.94 10.76 9.64
CA LEU A 24 -10.85 10.73 10.80
C LEU A 24 -10.30 9.83 11.92
N ALA A 25 -9.65 8.73 11.59
CA ALA A 25 -9.01 7.84 12.56
C ALA A 25 -7.85 8.52 13.28
N ALA A 26 -6.98 9.20 12.53
CA ALA A 26 -5.88 9.98 13.11
C ALA A 26 -6.38 11.10 14.03
N GLN A 27 -7.41 11.84 13.61
CA GLN A 27 -8.07 12.86 14.45
C GLN A 27 -8.66 12.28 15.74
N ALA A 28 -9.09 11.03 15.70
CA ALA A 28 -9.63 10.31 16.84
C ALA A 28 -8.53 9.63 17.71
N GLY A 29 -7.25 9.81 17.39
CA GLY A 29 -6.12 9.27 18.14
C GLY A 29 -5.78 7.81 17.84
N LEU A 30 -6.33 7.20 16.78
CA LEU A 30 -5.93 5.88 16.33
C LEU A 30 -4.66 5.95 15.48
N ARG A 31 -3.81 4.92 15.59
CA ARG A 31 -2.68 4.74 14.67
C ARG A 31 -3.21 4.43 13.26
N VAL A 32 -2.66 5.09 12.26
CA VAL A 32 -3.04 4.89 10.86
C VAL A 32 -1.81 4.46 10.07
N PHE A 33 -1.96 3.38 9.32
CA PHE A 33 -1.00 2.92 8.34
C PHE A 33 -1.60 3.04 6.95
N HIS A 34 -0.76 3.28 5.95
CA HIS A 34 -1.18 3.44 4.58
C HIS A 34 -0.77 2.24 3.73
N GLU A 35 -1.71 1.76 2.91
CA GLU A 35 -1.53 0.64 2.01
C GLU A 35 -1.60 1.09 0.56
N ALA A 36 -0.55 0.76 -0.20
CA ALA A 36 -0.55 0.83 -1.66
C ALA A 36 -1.03 -0.49 -2.27
N PHE A 37 -1.41 -0.48 -3.53
CA PHE A 37 -1.91 -1.64 -4.26
C PHE A 37 -0.99 -1.95 -5.45
N ALA A 38 -0.32 -3.10 -5.41
CA ALA A 38 0.67 -3.52 -6.39
C ALA A 38 0.09 -3.63 -7.80
N ASP A 39 -1.05 -4.30 -7.92
CA ASP A 39 -1.70 -4.74 -9.15
C ASP A 39 -2.88 -3.85 -9.59
N ARG A 40 -2.97 -2.62 -9.04
CA ARG A 40 -4.04 -1.68 -9.38
C ARG A 40 -3.50 -0.44 -10.07
N ALA A 41 -4.16 -0.03 -11.15
CA ALA A 41 -3.89 1.27 -11.76
C ALA A 41 -4.41 2.41 -10.87
N TYR A 42 -3.70 3.54 -10.92
CA TYR A 42 -4.03 4.76 -10.20
C TYR A 42 -4.45 5.86 -11.19
N ASN A 43 -5.32 6.76 -10.74
CA ASN A 43 -5.61 8.02 -11.39
C ASN A 43 -4.56 9.08 -10.98
N ALA A 44 -4.49 10.19 -11.71
CA ALA A 44 -3.59 11.31 -11.41
C ALA A 44 -3.82 11.97 -10.05
N ASP A 45 -5.00 11.79 -9.45
CA ASP A 45 -5.34 12.26 -8.11
C ASP A 45 -4.97 11.28 -6.97
N GLY A 46 -4.31 10.14 -7.30
CA GLY A 46 -3.91 9.11 -6.36
C GLY A 46 -5.02 8.13 -5.98
N THR A 47 -6.22 8.25 -6.53
CA THR A 47 -7.28 7.25 -6.36
C THR A 47 -7.08 6.04 -7.27
N LEU A 48 -7.71 4.91 -6.93
CA LEU A 48 -7.66 3.72 -7.80
C LEU A 48 -8.60 3.87 -8.99
N VAL A 49 -8.14 3.44 -10.17
CA VAL A 49 -8.98 3.32 -11.35
C VAL A 49 -10.09 2.31 -11.08
N SER A 50 -11.32 2.61 -11.49
CA SER A 50 -12.46 1.70 -11.34
C SER A 50 -12.18 0.36 -12.03
N ARG A 51 -12.38 -0.76 -11.32
CA ARG A 51 -12.21 -2.13 -11.88
C ARG A 51 -13.08 -2.42 -13.11
N ARG A 52 -14.05 -1.55 -13.40
CA ARG A 52 -14.92 -1.66 -14.59
C ARG A 52 -14.27 -1.13 -15.86
N LEU A 53 -13.17 -0.39 -15.73
CA LEU A 53 -12.43 0.17 -16.86
C LEU A 53 -11.32 -0.81 -17.29
N PRO A 54 -10.97 -0.82 -18.58
CA PRO A 54 -9.80 -1.56 -19.05
C PRO A 54 -8.54 -1.06 -18.33
N ASP A 55 -7.55 -1.94 -18.24
CA ASP A 55 -6.23 -1.66 -17.65
C ASP A 55 -6.25 -1.23 -16.17
N ALA A 56 -7.41 -1.33 -15.50
CA ALA A 56 -7.53 -1.03 -14.07
C ALA A 56 -6.81 -2.05 -13.16
N VAL A 57 -6.56 -3.26 -13.67
CA VAL A 57 -5.85 -4.35 -12.98
C VAL A 57 -4.67 -4.77 -13.84
N ILE A 58 -3.50 -4.78 -13.26
CA ILE A 58 -2.24 -5.17 -13.90
C ILE A 58 -2.00 -6.65 -13.62
N ALA A 59 -1.84 -7.45 -14.66
CA ALA A 59 -1.76 -8.91 -14.55
C ALA A 59 -0.34 -9.48 -14.73
N ASP A 60 0.59 -8.70 -15.30
CA ASP A 60 1.96 -9.15 -15.53
C ASP A 60 2.79 -9.06 -14.24
N PRO A 61 3.31 -10.20 -13.71
CA PRO A 61 4.10 -10.21 -12.49
C PRO A 61 5.39 -9.38 -12.56
N ALA A 62 6.03 -9.27 -13.73
CA ALA A 62 7.26 -8.51 -13.89
C ALA A 62 6.99 -7.00 -13.85
N GLU A 63 5.92 -6.56 -14.51
CA GLU A 63 5.45 -5.18 -14.47
C GLU A 63 5.09 -4.78 -13.04
N VAL A 64 4.30 -5.61 -12.34
CA VAL A 64 3.90 -5.36 -10.95
C VAL A 64 5.12 -5.29 -10.03
N ALA A 65 6.11 -6.16 -10.20
CA ALA A 65 7.33 -6.14 -9.38
C ALA A 65 8.15 -4.86 -9.58
N ALA A 66 8.32 -4.41 -10.83
CA ALA A 66 9.01 -3.15 -11.15
C ALA A 66 8.26 -1.94 -10.55
N ARG A 67 6.94 -1.94 -10.67
CA ARG A 67 6.06 -0.90 -10.12
C ARG A 67 6.13 -0.82 -8.61
N VAL A 68 6.11 -1.97 -7.90
CA VAL A 68 6.23 -2.01 -6.44
C VAL A 68 7.60 -1.50 -5.98
N LEU A 69 8.68 -1.85 -6.68
CA LEU A 69 9.99 -1.31 -6.37
C LEU A 69 9.99 0.22 -6.43
N ARG A 70 9.38 0.80 -7.44
CA ARG A 70 9.24 2.26 -7.57
C ARG A 70 8.43 2.85 -6.42
N MET A 71 7.29 2.23 -6.05
CA MET A 71 6.47 2.67 -4.90
C MET A 71 7.29 2.70 -3.61
N VAL A 72 8.15 1.72 -3.39
CA VAL A 72 8.93 1.56 -2.16
C VAL A 72 10.16 2.45 -2.13
N CYS A 73 10.91 2.55 -3.24
CA CYS A 73 12.18 3.25 -3.28
C CYS A 73 12.06 4.74 -3.66
N GLU A 74 11.09 5.07 -4.52
CA GLU A 74 10.91 6.43 -5.03
C GLU A 74 9.70 7.13 -4.38
N HIS A 75 8.90 6.39 -3.60
CA HIS A 75 7.66 6.88 -2.96
C HIS A 75 6.69 7.50 -3.96
N GLU A 76 6.54 6.87 -5.12
CA GLU A 76 5.65 7.35 -6.19
C GLU A 76 5.09 6.20 -7.03
N VAL A 77 4.03 6.51 -7.76
CA VAL A 77 3.41 5.60 -8.73
C VAL A 77 3.11 6.34 -10.02
N VAL A 78 3.20 5.65 -11.16
CA VAL A 78 2.75 6.20 -12.45
C VAL A 78 1.27 5.90 -12.60
N ALA A 79 0.48 6.94 -12.75
CA ALA A 79 -0.96 6.86 -13.03
C ALA A 79 -1.21 6.34 -14.46
N ILE A 80 -2.46 5.95 -14.74
CA ILE A 80 -2.85 5.38 -16.04
C ILE A 80 -2.66 6.37 -17.20
N ASP A 81 -2.68 7.66 -16.95
CA ASP A 81 -2.43 8.73 -17.92
C ASP A 81 -0.94 9.13 -18.04
N GLY A 82 -0.04 8.45 -17.31
CA GLY A 82 1.38 8.74 -17.27
C GLY A 82 1.81 9.76 -16.22
N THR A 83 0.91 10.36 -15.48
CA THR A 83 1.23 11.29 -14.40
C THR A 83 1.97 10.56 -13.27
N VAL A 84 3.05 11.16 -12.77
CA VAL A 84 3.76 10.67 -11.56
C VAL A 84 3.05 11.21 -10.32
N VAL A 85 2.60 10.31 -9.47
CA VAL A 85 1.84 10.62 -8.26
C VAL A 85 2.65 10.22 -7.02
N PRO A 86 2.92 11.14 -6.09
CA PRO A 86 3.55 10.81 -4.80
C PRO A 86 2.69 9.79 -4.03
N LEU A 87 3.35 8.75 -3.49
CA LEU A 87 2.68 7.66 -2.80
C LEU A 87 3.49 7.22 -1.58
N ASN A 88 3.09 7.67 -0.39
CA ASN A 88 3.67 7.20 0.85
C ASN A 88 2.82 6.07 1.43
N ALA A 89 3.39 4.87 1.52
CA ALA A 89 2.71 3.69 2.05
C ALA A 89 3.63 2.90 2.98
N ASP A 90 3.04 2.34 4.02
CA ASP A 90 3.71 1.47 5.01
C ASP A 90 3.62 0.00 4.59
N SER A 91 2.68 -0.31 3.70
CA SER A 91 2.36 -1.67 3.24
C SER A 91 2.00 -1.66 1.75
N VAL A 92 2.24 -2.79 1.09
CA VAL A 92 1.82 -3.03 -0.29
C VAL A 92 0.94 -4.27 -0.35
N CYS A 93 -0.29 -4.10 -0.81
CA CYS A 93 -1.26 -5.16 -1.04
C CYS A 93 -1.02 -5.84 -2.39
N VAL A 94 -1.08 -7.16 -2.39
CA VAL A 94 -1.16 -7.99 -3.59
C VAL A 94 -2.46 -8.81 -3.51
N HIS A 95 -3.34 -8.66 -4.50
CA HIS A 95 -4.62 -9.38 -4.49
C HIS A 95 -4.44 -10.87 -4.81
N GLY A 96 -5.22 -11.71 -4.12
CA GLY A 96 -5.18 -13.18 -4.26
C GLY A 96 -6.20 -13.76 -5.23
N ASP A 97 -7.04 -12.95 -5.86
CA ASP A 97 -8.19 -13.34 -6.69
C ASP A 97 -7.88 -13.45 -8.20
N SER A 98 -6.62 -13.25 -8.60
CA SER A 98 -6.17 -13.44 -9.98
C SER A 98 -5.43 -14.77 -10.17
N PRO A 99 -5.47 -15.38 -11.38
CA PRO A 99 -4.70 -16.59 -11.68
C PRO A 99 -3.19 -16.45 -11.48
N SER A 100 -2.66 -15.24 -11.62
CA SER A 100 -1.23 -14.91 -11.47
C SER A 100 -0.83 -14.48 -10.04
N ALA A 101 -1.74 -14.47 -9.08
CA ALA A 101 -1.51 -13.93 -7.73
C ALA A 101 -0.25 -14.46 -7.04
N VAL A 102 -0.04 -15.79 -7.07
CA VAL A 102 1.14 -16.41 -6.46
C VAL A 102 2.43 -16.05 -7.20
N ALA A 103 2.40 -16.04 -8.54
CA ALA A 103 3.55 -15.63 -9.35
C ALA A 103 3.91 -14.16 -9.10
N MET A 104 2.89 -13.30 -9.02
CA MET A 104 3.01 -11.89 -8.71
C MET A 104 3.64 -11.64 -7.34
N ALA A 105 3.13 -12.29 -6.29
CA ALA A 105 3.69 -12.15 -4.95
C ALA A 105 5.15 -12.61 -4.87
N ARG A 106 5.50 -13.69 -5.57
CA ARG A 106 6.90 -14.17 -5.68
C ARG A 106 7.79 -13.19 -6.43
N ALA A 107 7.33 -12.65 -7.55
CA ALA A 107 8.08 -11.68 -8.35
C ALA A 107 8.33 -10.38 -7.56
N VAL A 108 7.32 -9.87 -6.88
CA VAL A 108 7.44 -8.68 -6.01
C VAL A 108 8.46 -8.92 -4.91
N ARG A 109 8.35 -10.04 -4.17
CA ARG A 109 9.28 -10.38 -3.09
C ARG A 109 10.71 -10.50 -3.61
N ALA A 110 10.92 -11.28 -4.65
CA ALA A 110 12.25 -11.49 -5.23
C ALA A 110 12.88 -10.18 -5.72
N ARG A 111 12.09 -9.31 -6.33
CA ARG A 111 12.56 -7.99 -6.80
C ARG A 111 12.98 -7.10 -5.64
N LEU A 112 12.17 -6.99 -4.60
CA LEU A 112 12.49 -6.17 -3.43
C LEU A 112 13.74 -6.68 -2.70
N GLU A 113 13.84 -8.00 -2.48
CA GLU A 113 15.00 -8.62 -1.84
C GLU A 113 16.29 -8.42 -2.65
N SER A 114 16.23 -8.53 -3.99
CA SER A 114 17.40 -8.30 -4.88
C SER A 114 17.91 -6.85 -4.85
N GLU A 115 17.08 -5.90 -4.52
CA GLU A 115 17.44 -4.48 -4.37
C GLU A 115 17.74 -4.11 -2.90
N GLY A 116 17.83 -5.10 -2.00
CA GLY A 116 18.20 -4.89 -0.60
C GLY A 116 17.07 -4.34 0.28
N VAL A 117 15.83 -4.35 -0.20
CA VAL A 117 14.66 -3.90 0.57
C VAL A 117 14.28 -4.95 1.59
N ALA A 118 14.30 -4.61 2.88
CA ALA A 118 13.90 -5.50 3.96
C ALA A 118 12.37 -5.58 4.07
N ILE A 119 11.82 -6.78 3.91
CA ILE A 119 10.39 -7.04 4.07
C ILE A 119 10.12 -7.45 5.52
N ARG A 120 9.34 -6.66 6.24
CA ARG A 120 9.03 -6.86 7.66
C ARG A 120 7.61 -6.39 7.99
N ALA A 121 7.10 -6.77 9.18
CA ALA A 121 5.83 -6.24 9.66
C ALA A 121 5.90 -4.72 9.82
N PHE A 122 4.90 -4.01 9.31
CA PHE A 122 4.79 -2.55 9.40
C PHE A 122 4.21 -2.08 10.74
N ALA A 123 3.33 -2.88 11.36
CA ALA A 123 2.71 -2.62 12.65
C ALA A 123 3.53 -3.25 13.79
N GLY A 124 4.84 -2.97 13.87
CA GLY A 124 5.68 -3.44 14.98
C GLY A 124 5.18 -2.96 16.34
N ASP A 125 5.61 -3.62 17.42
CA ASP A 125 5.22 -3.30 18.80
C ASP A 125 5.42 -1.81 19.11
N ALA A 126 4.45 -1.23 19.81
CA ALA A 126 4.45 0.18 20.21
C ALA A 126 5.72 0.60 21.00
N ALA A 127 6.46 -0.36 21.55
CA ALA A 127 7.72 -0.16 22.25
C ALA A 127 8.91 0.20 21.36
N ALA A 128 8.88 -0.12 20.05
CA ALA A 128 10.01 0.15 19.16
C ALA A 128 10.02 1.57 18.56
N SER A 129 8.90 2.30 18.64
CA SER A 129 8.78 3.67 18.11
C SER A 129 9.31 4.74 19.07
N ALA A 130 9.35 4.47 20.37
CA ALA A 130 9.82 5.43 21.39
C ALA A 130 11.35 5.53 21.53
N ALA A 131 12.11 4.74 20.77
CA ALA A 131 13.58 4.70 20.86
C ALA A 131 14.29 5.41 19.69
N ARG A 132 13.58 6.26 18.92
CA ARG A 132 14.14 6.98 17.75
C ARG A 132 13.91 8.50 17.80
N ASP A 133 13.79 9.08 18.98
CA ASP A 133 13.90 10.53 19.19
C ASP A 133 15.27 10.87 19.81
#